data_8b2c99757062ef1657f766967328cba0
#
_entry.id   8b2c99757062ef1657f766967328cba0
#
_cell.length_a   1.000
_cell.length_b   1.000
_cell.length_c   1.000
_cell.angle_alpha   90.00
_cell.angle_beta   90.00
_cell.angle_gamma   90.00
#
_symmetry.space_group_name_H-M   'P 1'
#
loop_
_entity.id
_entity.type
_entity.pdbx_description
1 polymer ?
#
loop_
_entity_poly.entity_id
_entity_poly.type
_entity_poly.pdbx_seq_one_letter_code
_entity_poly.pdbx_strand_id
1 'polypeptide(L)'
;MLQQRTDTPEDPKEYRPHQGLPPLDDQAQPLSFFELWPRWAFYPPVVFYALWLSAKHGGLTTLTASNPSMKNGGFIGDSKTEVYRLFPETLKQYIPLTLSIKATTDIEQATAEMKRHGLTFPIIAKPDSGCRGAGVQKIHDTEELDHYLNNFPVTDNIILQEYVLYEAEAGVFYIRHPNEDKGHIFSLTLKYFPYIYGDGQSTLKELILKDPRAKHLSHVYFPRHQDKLDIILDQGEPFRLSFAGAHSKGTIFKDGNAHITPAMETFFDTLSKQIPEFYFGRFDIRFEDMRSLETGENMKIIELN
;
A
#
# COMPACT_ATOMS: atom_id res chain seq x y z
N MET A 1 -11.27 8.95 -17.43
CA MET A 1 -9.92 9.22 -16.91
C MET A 1 -10.11 9.92 -15.59
N LEU A 2 -9.81 9.25 -14.46
CA LEU A 2 -9.83 9.87 -13.15
C LEU A 2 -8.69 10.89 -13.10
N GLN A 3 -8.99 12.17 -13.14
CA GLN A 3 -8.05 13.23 -12.78
C GLN A 3 -7.74 13.07 -11.29
N GLN A 4 -6.55 12.57 -10.97
CA GLN A 4 -6.08 12.45 -9.60
C GLN A 4 -5.62 13.84 -9.15
N ARG A 5 -6.41 14.50 -8.29
CA ARG A 5 -5.97 15.67 -7.54
C ARG A 5 -4.79 15.31 -6.63
N THR A 6 -3.98 16.25 -6.32
CA THR A 6 -2.64 16.13 -5.74
C THR A 6 -2.64 15.57 -4.32
N ASP A 7 -1.87 14.51 -4.12
CA ASP A 7 -1.65 13.85 -2.83
C ASP A 7 -0.51 14.51 -2.00
N THR A 8 -0.23 15.77 -2.15
CA THR A 8 0.80 16.45 -1.34
C THR A 8 0.19 16.98 -0.07
N PRO A 9 0.80 16.78 1.11
CA PRO A 9 0.37 17.44 2.33
C PRO A 9 0.44 18.96 2.15
N GLU A 10 -0.59 19.67 2.55
CA GLU A 10 -0.58 21.12 2.57
C GLU A 10 0.32 21.68 3.69
N ASP A 11 0.72 20.86 4.67
CA ASP A 11 1.64 21.23 5.74
C ASP A 11 2.96 20.43 5.65
N PRO A 12 4.09 21.10 5.26
CA PRO A 12 5.42 20.48 5.24
C PRO A 12 5.89 19.95 6.60
N LYS A 13 5.22 20.30 7.69
CA LYS A 13 5.55 19.84 9.03
C LYS A 13 5.00 18.44 9.34
N GLU A 14 4.07 17.94 8.52
CA GLU A 14 3.39 16.65 8.75
C GLU A 14 4.27 15.44 8.36
N TYR A 15 5.26 15.61 7.47
CA TYR A 15 6.09 14.50 6.99
C TYR A 15 7.57 14.82 7.02
N ARG A 16 8.32 13.97 7.74
CA ARG A 16 9.75 13.81 7.49
C ARG A 16 9.91 12.63 6.52
N PRO A 17 10.48 12.85 5.33
CA PRO A 17 10.70 11.77 4.37
C PRO A 17 11.35 10.55 5.02
N HIS A 18 10.73 9.39 4.83
CA HIS A 18 11.19 8.09 5.32
C HIS A 18 11.31 7.97 6.86
N GLN A 19 10.60 8.84 7.61
CA GLN A 19 10.58 8.76 9.07
C GLN A 19 10.15 7.37 9.53
N GLY A 20 10.89 6.80 10.50
CA GLY A 20 10.62 5.48 11.06
C GLY A 20 11.28 4.31 10.32
N LEU A 21 11.83 4.55 9.13
CA LEU A 21 12.60 3.57 8.37
C LEU A 21 14.10 3.75 8.57
N PRO A 22 14.90 2.66 8.43
CA PRO A 22 16.36 2.77 8.32
C PRO A 22 16.77 3.72 7.18
N PRO A 23 17.91 4.41 7.28
CA PRO A 23 18.40 5.26 6.20
C PRO A 23 18.55 4.49 4.88
N LEU A 24 18.18 5.13 3.76
CA LEU A 24 18.53 4.62 2.44
C LEU A 24 20.03 4.69 2.23
N ASP A 25 20.58 3.67 1.57
CA ASP A 25 21.96 3.71 1.10
C ASP A 25 22.04 4.60 -0.15
N ASP A 26 22.64 5.78 0.00
CA ASP A 26 22.80 6.76 -1.08
C ASP A 26 23.72 6.27 -2.21
N GLN A 27 24.54 5.24 -1.96
CA GLN A 27 25.41 4.63 -2.97
C GLN A 27 24.71 3.51 -3.77
N ALA A 28 23.51 3.08 -3.36
CA ALA A 28 22.75 2.08 -4.09
C ALA A 28 22.33 2.59 -5.47
N GLN A 29 22.35 1.70 -6.47
CA GLN A 29 21.86 2.05 -7.79
C GLN A 29 20.39 2.49 -7.71
N PRO A 30 20.01 3.60 -8.36
CA PRO A 30 18.65 4.15 -8.27
C PRO A 30 17.58 3.21 -8.83
N LEU A 31 17.95 2.27 -9.70
CA LEU A 31 17.05 1.28 -10.30
C LEU A 31 17.74 -0.08 -10.37
N SER A 32 17.01 -1.14 -10.03
CA SER A 32 17.44 -2.50 -10.30
C SER A 32 17.17 -2.90 -11.75
N PHE A 33 17.94 -3.87 -12.26
CA PHE A 33 17.88 -4.28 -13.67
C PHE A 33 16.48 -4.69 -14.15
N PHE A 34 15.69 -5.36 -13.29
CA PHE A 34 14.36 -5.88 -13.64
C PHE A 34 13.20 -4.97 -13.23
N GLU A 35 13.45 -3.90 -12.51
CA GLU A 35 12.42 -3.14 -11.79
C GLU A 35 11.35 -2.54 -12.70
N LEU A 36 11.74 -2.03 -13.86
CA LEU A 36 10.84 -1.40 -14.82
C LEU A 36 10.53 -2.28 -16.04
N TRP A 37 10.84 -3.57 -15.97
CA TRP A 37 10.52 -4.48 -17.05
C TRP A 37 9.03 -4.56 -17.30
N PRO A 38 8.59 -4.58 -18.58
CA PRO A 38 7.19 -4.78 -18.90
C PRO A 38 6.74 -6.17 -18.45
N ARG A 39 5.48 -6.27 -18.02
CA ARG A 39 4.92 -7.52 -17.47
C ARG A 39 5.09 -8.74 -18.37
N TRP A 40 4.93 -8.53 -19.68
CA TRP A 40 5.07 -9.60 -20.68
C TRP A 40 6.49 -10.17 -20.76
N ALA A 41 7.51 -9.42 -20.34
CA ALA A 41 8.89 -9.90 -20.30
C ALA A 41 9.23 -10.51 -18.92
N PHE A 42 8.67 -9.97 -17.85
CA PHE A 42 8.98 -10.39 -16.47
C PHE A 42 8.23 -11.66 -16.03
N TYR A 43 6.93 -11.78 -16.37
CA TYR A 43 6.11 -12.86 -15.82
C TYR A 43 6.19 -14.24 -16.53
N PRO A 44 6.56 -14.40 -17.81
CA PRO A 44 6.55 -15.71 -18.45
C PRO A 44 7.32 -16.81 -17.69
N PRO A 45 8.55 -16.60 -17.21
CA PRO A 45 9.25 -17.62 -16.41
C PRO A 45 8.50 -18.02 -15.14
N VAL A 46 7.86 -17.04 -14.46
CA VAL A 46 7.06 -17.26 -13.25
C VAL A 46 5.82 -18.09 -13.56
N VAL A 47 5.12 -17.77 -14.65
CA VAL A 47 3.93 -18.51 -15.11
C VAL A 47 4.30 -19.95 -15.44
N PHE A 48 5.37 -20.19 -16.22
CA PHE A 48 5.82 -21.55 -16.54
C PHE A 48 6.19 -22.34 -15.30
N TYR A 49 6.87 -21.72 -14.35
CA TYR A 49 7.22 -22.36 -13.08
C TYR A 49 5.97 -22.68 -12.24
N ALA A 50 5.01 -21.75 -12.16
CA ALA A 50 3.74 -21.97 -11.47
C ALA A 50 2.92 -23.11 -12.10
N LEU A 51 2.86 -23.20 -13.42
CA LEU A 51 2.20 -24.28 -14.14
C LEU A 51 2.88 -25.63 -13.87
N TRP A 52 4.21 -25.66 -13.88
CA TRP A 52 4.97 -26.86 -13.54
C TRP A 52 4.70 -27.32 -12.10
N LEU A 53 4.72 -26.39 -11.12
CA LEU A 53 4.38 -26.70 -9.73
C LEU A 53 2.94 -27.19 -9.60
N SER A 54 1.99 -26.58 -10.29
CA SER A 54 0.60 -27.01 -10.30
C SER A 54 0.45 -28.44 -10.82
N ALA A 55 1.11 -28.75 -11.92
CA ALA A 55 1.11 -30.11 -12.47
C ALA A 55 1.74 -31.12 -11.49
N LYS A 56 2.82 -30.73 -10.80
CA LYS A 56 3.52 -31.57 -9.80
C LYS A 56 2.68 -31.83 -8.55
N HIS A 57 1.86 -30.85 -8.12
CA HIS A 57 1.18 -30.86 -6.81
C HIS A 57 -0.34 -31.00 -6.87
N GLY A 58 -0.91 -31.54 -7.95
CA GLY A 58 -2.32 -31.92 -7.98
C GLY A 58 -3.25 -31.05 -8.79
N GLY A 59 -2.73 -30.07 -9.52
CA GLY A 59 -3.50 -29.29 -10.48
C GLY A 59 -3.50 -27.77 -10.27
N LEU A 60 -4.15 -27.04 -11.18
CA LEU A 60 -4.18 -25.58 -11.21
C LEU A 60 -4.88 -24.96 -9.97
N THR A 61 -5.79 -25.67 -9.35
CA THR A 61 -6.52 -25.22 -8.14
C THR A 61 -5.63 -25.14 -6.91
N THR A 62 -4.45 -25.75 -6.91
CA THR A 62 -3.48 -25.69 -5.80
C THR A 62 -3.05 -24.26 -5.51
N LEU A 63 -2.98 -23.39 -6.52
CA LEU A 63 -2.61 -21.98 -6.35
C LEU A 63 -3.64 -21.17 -5.56
N THR A 64 -4.90 -21.64 -5.53
CA THR A 64 -5.99 -20.95 -4.83
C THR A 64 -6.38 -21.62 -3.51
N ALA A 65 -5.56 -22.57 -3.02
CA ALA A 65 -5.85 -23.34 -1.81
C ALA A 65 -5.06 -22.85 -0.57
N SER A 66 -4.27 -21.79 -0.71
CA SER A 66 -3.35 -21.33 0.35
C SER A 66 -4.08 -20.89 1.62
N ASN A 67 -5.20 -20.17 1.48
CA ASN A 67 -5.99 -19.64 2.58
C ASN A 67 -7.47 -19.99 2.37
N PRO A 68 -7.97 -21.13 2.86
CA PRO A 68 -9.32 -21.62 2.56
C PRO A 68 -10.45 -20.65 2.91
N SER A 69 -10.30 -19.83 3.95
CA SER A 69 -11.28 -18.81 4.34
C SER A 69 -11.29 -17.56 3.45
N MET A 70 -10.29 -17.40 2.57
CA MET A 70 -10.22 -16.29 1.62
C MET A 70 -10.75 -16.74 0.26
N LYS A 71 -11.47 -15.87 -0.43
CA LYS A 71 -11.91 -16.12 -1.80
C LYS A 71 -10.69 -16.39 -2.69
N ASN A 72 -10.75 -17.43 -3.52
CA ASN A 72 -9.63 -17.87 -4.35
C ASN A 72 -8.29 -18.06 -3.58
N GLY A 73 -8.35 -18.34 -2.27
CA GLY A 73 -7.17 -18.50 -1.43
C GLY A 73 -6.33 -17.24 -1.21
N GLY A 74 -6.89 -16.05 -1.49
CA GLY A 74 -6.15 -14.77 -1.45
C GLY A 74 -5.29 -14.50 -2.68
N PHE A 75 -5.46 -15.28 -3.77
CA PHE A 75 -4.57 -15.17 -4.93
C PHE A 75 -4.93 -14.03 -5.89
N ILE A 76 -6.21 -13.86 -6.22
CA ILE A 76 -6.69 -12.82 -7.16
C ILE A 76 -8.12 -12.40 -6.84
N GLY A 77 -8.38 -11.10 -6.90
CA GLY A 77 -9.72 -10.52 -6.93
C GLY A 77 -10.41 -10.47 -5.57
N ASP A 78 -9.64 -10.40 -4.50
CA ASP A 78 -10.19 -10.29 -3.16
C ASP A 78 -10.78 -8.89 -2.92
N SER A 79 -11.95 -8.88 -2.30
CA SER A 79 -12.53 -7.70 -1.69
C SER A 79 -11.81 -7.41 -0.38
N LYS A 80 -11.27 -6.19 -0.24
CA LYS A 80 -10.64 -5.76 1.02
C LYS A 80 -11.62 -5.80 2.18
N THR A 81 -12.89 -5.51 1.90
CA THR A 81 -13.97 -5.61 2.90
C THR A 81 -14.14 -7.06 3.38
N GLU A 82 -14.13 -8.03 2.47
CA GLU A 82 -14.24 -9.46 2.83
C GLU A 82 -13.03 -9.90 3.66
N VAL A 83 -11.83 -9.52 3.26
CA VAL A 83 -10.59 -9.81 4.01
C VAL A 83 -10.62 -9.20 5.41
N TYR A 84 -11.01 -7.92 5.55
CA TYR A 84 -11.11 -7.27 6.88
C TYR A 84 -12.15 -7.90 7.81
N ARG A 85 -13.19 -8.55 7.27
CA ARG A 85 -14.18 -9.30 8.07
C ARG A 85 -13.59 -10.56 8.71
N LEU A 86 -12.50 -11.12 8.18
CA LEU A 86 -11.82 -12.27 8.76
C LEU A 86 -11.06 -11.91 10.05
N PHE A 87 -10.78 -10.63 10.27
CA PHE A 87 -10.10 -10.20 11.48
C PHE A 87 -11.07 -10.21 12.67
N PRO A 88 -10.77 -10.98 13.74
CA PRO A 88 -11.59 -10.97 14.95
C PRO A 88 -11.51 -9.61 15.67
N GLU A 89 -12.46 -9.36 16.59
CA GLU A 89 -12.53 -8.09 17.33
C GLU A 89 -11.21 -7.73 18.04
N THR A 90 -10.49 -8.73 18.53
CA THR A 90 -9.18 -8.57 19.19
C THR A 90 -8.11 -7.93 18.30
N LEU A 91 -8.23 -8.12 16.97
CA LEU A 91 -7.28 -7.59 15.99
C LEU A 91 -7.74 -6.29 15.33
N LYS A 92 -8.97 -5.84 15.57
CA LYS A 92 -9.50 -4.62 14.93
C LYS A 92 -8.72 -3.36 15.32
N GLN A 93 -8.08 -3.34 16.48
CA GLN A 93 -7.17 -2.25 16.86
C GLN A 93 -6.01 -2.05 15.89
N TYR A 94 -5.60 -3.10 15.18
CA TYR A 94 -4.51 -3.05 14.18
C TYR A 94 -4.99 -2.65 12.79
N ILE A 95 -6.29 -2.53 12.55
CA ILE A 95 -6.85 -2.15 11.25
C ILE A 95 -7.30 -0.69 11.35
N PRO A 96 -7.00 0.16 10.35
CA PRO A 96 -7.58 1.49 10.28
C PRO A 96 -9.11 1.41 10.22
N LEU A 97 -9.80 2.36 10.83
CA LEU A 97 -11.25 2.45 10.72
C LEU A 97 -11.65 2.46 9.25
N THR A 98 -12.50 1.52 8.86
CA THR A 98 -12.79 1.24 7.45
C THR A 98 -14.30 1.15 7.24
N LEU A 99 -14.81 1.92 6.29
CA LEU A 99 -16.19 1.96 5.87
C LEU A 99 -16.29 1.54 4.39
N SER A 100 -17.15 0.60 4.07
CA SER A 100 -17.45 0.22 2.68
C SER A 100 -18.78 0.82 2.26
N ILE A 101 -18.81 1.58 1.19
CA ILE A 101 -20.01 2.18 0.59
C ILE A 101 -20.16 1.70 -0.85
N LYS A 102 -21.39 1.77 -1.38
CA LYS A 102 -21.64 1.49 -2.79
C LYS A 102 -21.14 2.65 -3.66
N ALA A 103 -20.65 2.35 -4.85
CA ALA A 103 -20.24 3.37 -5.81
C ALA A 103 -21.38 4.33 -6.24
N THR A 104 -22.64 3.95 -5.97
CA THR A 104 -23.82 4.79 -6.22
C THR A 104 -24.22 5.67 -5.02
N THR A 105 -23.47 5.63 -3.93
CA THR A 105 -23.76 6.42 -2.73
C THR A 105 -23.47 7.89 -3.01
N ASP A 106 -24.42 8.77 -2.72
CA ASP A 106 -24.24 10.21 -2.84
C ASP A 106 -23.44 10.78 -1.66
N ILE A 107 -23.01 12.04 -1.79
CA ILE A 107 -22.14 12.70 -0.81
C ILE A 107 -22.81 12.85 0.56
N GLU A 108 -24.12 13.11 0.61
CA GLU A 108 -24.86 13.30 1.86
C GLU A 108 -24.92 11.98 2.64
N GLN A 109 -25.21 10.88 1.95
CA GLN A 109 -25.22 9.53 2.54
C GLN A 109 -23.79 9.14 2.98
N ALA A 110 -22.79 9.37 2.14
CA ALA A 110 -21.39 9.01 2.45
C ALA A 110 -20.90 9.74 3.72
N THR A 111 -21.16 11.06 3.82
CA THR A 111 -20.76 11.86 5.00
C THR A 111 -21.57 11.49 6.25
N ALA A 112 -22.86 11.17 6.12
CA ALA A 112 -23.67 10.68 7.22
C ALA A 112 -23.14 9.33 7.75
N GLU A 113 -22.78 8.40 6.86
CA GLU A 113 -22.17 7.12 7.23
C GLU A 113 -20.80 7.31 7.89
N MET A 114 -19.95 8.18 7.36
CA MET A 114 -18.66 8.51 7.99
C MET A 114 -18.87 9.00 9.42
N LYS A 115 -19.76 9.96 9.62
CA LYS A 115 -20.07 10.51 10.94
C LYS A 115 -20.58 9.44 11.90
N ARG A 116 -21.47 8.56 11.43
CA ARG A 116 -22.03 7.46 12.24
C ARG A 116 -20.95 6.50 12.72
N HIS A 117 -19.94 6.25 11.89
CA HIS A 117 -18.82 5.35 12.22
C HIS A 117 -17.61 6.06 12.85
N GLY A 118 -17.67 7.37 13.07
CA GLY A 118 -16.57 8.14 13.65
C GLY A 118 -15.38 8.35 12.72
N LEU A 119 -15.58 8.22 11.40
CA LEU A 119 -14.55 8.46 10.39
C LEU A 119 -14.49 9.96 10.07
N THR A 120 -13.32 10.56 10.18
CA THR A 120 -13.09 12.01 9.98
C THR A 120 -11.99 12.24 8.93
N PHE A 121 -12.08 13.37 8.22
CA PHE A 121 -11.02 13.80 7.31
C PHE A 121 -9.71 14.13 8.05
N PRO A 122 -8.54 13.92 7.39
CA PRO A 122 -8.39 13.31 6.06
C PRO A 122 -8.62 11.80 6.09
N ILE A 123 -9.10 11.25 4.96
CA ILE A 123 -9.33 9.81 4.76
C ILE A 123 -8.61 9.30 3.52
N ILE A 124 -8.52 7.98 3.39
CA ILE A 124 -8.15 7.33 2.14
C ILE A 124 -9.42 6.78 1.49
N ALA A 125 -9.70 7.20 0.26
CA ALA A 125 -10.70 6.57 -0.61
C ALA A 125 -10.01 5.61 -1.60
N LYS A 126 -10.53 4.39 -1.73
CA LYS A 126 -9.96 3.36 -2.61
C LYS A 126 -11.03 2.39 -3.10
N PRO A 127 -10.83 1.73 -4.27
CA PRO A 127 -11.71 0.63 -4.69
C PRO A 127 -11.63 -0.54 -3.71
N ASP A 128 -12.75 -1.21 -3.47
CA ASP A 128 -12.80 -2.44 -2.66
C ASP A 128 -12.00 -3.55 -3.33
N SER A 129 -12.21 -3.74 -4.63
CA SER A 129 -11.41 -4.64 -5.47
C SER A 129 -10.41 -3.83 -6.29
N GLY A 130 -9.15 -4.22 -6.29
CA GLY A 130 -8.14 -3.50 -7.06
C GLY A 130 -6.75 -3.76 -6.56
N CYS A 131 -5.76 -3.47 -7.39
CA CYS A 131 -4.36 -3.69 -7.07
C CYS A 131 -3.47 -2.50 -7.43
N ARG A 132 -2.26 -2.46 -6.86
CA ARG A 132 -1.18 -1.53 -7.20
C ARG A 132 -1.51 -0.05 -7.00
N GLY A 133 -2.40 0.27 -6.04
CA GLY A 133 -2.78 1.65 -5.72
C GLY A 133 -3.58 2.35 -6.82
N ALA A 134 -4.24 1.60 -7.72
CA ALA A 134 -5.16 2.20 -8.68
C ALA A 134 -6.40 2.73 -7.96
N GLY A 135 -6.78 3.99 -8.25
CA GLY A 135 -7.94 4.63 -7.63
C GLY A 135 -7.78 5.01 -6.14
N VAL A 136 -6.60 4.86 -5.56
CA VAL A 136 -6.34 5.29 -4.18
C VAL A 136 -6.07 6.79 -4.15
N GLN A 137 -6.86 7.52 -3.33
CA GLN A 137 -6.71 8.96 -3.10
C GLN A 137 -6.77 9.29 -1.61
N LYS A 138 -5.97 10.26 -1.18
CA LYS A 138 -6.15 10.95 0.09
C LYS A 138 -7.18 12.06 -0.13
N ILE A 139 -8.18 12.12 0.72
CA ILE A 139 -9.32 13.04 0.63
C ILE A 139 -9.30 13.91 1.89
N HIS A 140 -9.28 15.22 1.72
CA HIS A 140 -9.12 16.17 2.83
C HIS A 140 -10.42 16.75 3.32
N ASP A 141 -11.45 16.79 2.46
CA ASP A 141 -12.74 17.41 2.76
C ASP A 141 -13.89 16.79 1.97
N THR A 142 -15.07 17.33 2.16
CA THR A 142 -16.30 16.87 1.52
C THR A 142 -16.33 17.16 0.01
N GLU A 143 -15.71 18.25 -0.45
CA GLU A 143 -15.67 18.61 -1.87
C GLU A 143 -14.80 17.61 -2.65
N GLU A 144 -13.64 17.27 -2.11
CA GLU A 144 -12.77 16.23 -2.70
C GLU A 144 -13.44 14.84 -2.69
N LEU A 145 -14.21 14.53 -1.64
CA LEU A 145 -14.97 13.28 -1.59
C LEU A 145 -16.06 13.24 -2.65
N ASP A 146 -16.82 14.32 -2.81
CA ASP A 146 -17.87 14.42 -3.84
C ASP A 146 -17.27 14.27 -5.24
N HIS A 147 -16.15 14.96 -5.50
CA HIS A 147 -15.43 14.81 -6.77
C HIS A 147 -14.97 13.37 -7.00
N TYR A 148 -14.46 12.70 -5.97
CA TYR A 148 -14.04 11.29 -6.07
C TYR A 148 -15.21 10.37 -6.39
N LEU A 149 -16.34 10.50 -5.69
CA LEU A 149 -17.54 9.68 -5.89
C LEU A 149 -18.11 9.85 -7.31
N ASN A 150 -18.22 11.10 -7.79
CA ASN A 150 -18.75 11.41 -9.13
C ASN A 150 -17.88 10.88 -10.28
N ASN A 151 -16.58 10.68 -10.04
CA ASN A 151 -15.64 10.19 -11.06
C ASN A 151 -15.27 8.71 -10.88
N PHE A 152 -15.82 8.04 -9.88
CA PHE A 152 -15.53 6.63 -9.61
C PHE A 152 -16.34 5.70 -10.53
N PRO A 153 -15.74 4.65 -11.10
CA PRO A 153 -16.49 3.66 -11.88
C PRO A 153 -17.57 2.96 -11.05
N VAL A 154 -18.80 2.94 -11.54
CA VAL A 154 -19.98 2.41 -10.83
C VAL A 154 -19.94 0.89 -10.61
N THR A 155 -18.91 0.20 -11.04
CA THR A 155 -18.83 -1.26 -11.07
C THR A 155 -18.30 -1.90 -9.79
N ASP A 156 -17.83 -1.10 -8.82
CA ASP A 156 -17.23 -1.63 -7.58
C ASP A 156 -17.71 -0.85 -6.35
N ASN A 157 -17.49 -1.41 -5.16
CA ASN A 157 -17.64 -0.69 -3.90
C ASN A 157 -16.44 0.20 -3.64
N ILE A 158 -16.67 1.23 -2.85
CA ILE A 158 -15.65 2.18 -2.41
C ILE A 158 -15.36 1.93 -0.93
N ILE A 159 -14.08 1.87 -0.58
CA ILE A 159 -13.63 1.89 0.80
C ILE A 159 -13.22 3.33 1.16
N LEU A 160 -13.82 3.84 2.23
CA LEU A 160 -13.37 5.02 2.95
C LEU A 160 -12.66 4.55 4.20
N GLN A 161 -11.38 4.90 4.35
CA GLN A 161 -10.53 4.40 5.43
C GLN A 161 -9.83 5.54 6.15
N GLU A 162 -9.70 5.40 7.47
CA GLU A 162 -8.87 6.28 8.29
C GLU A 162 -7.49 6.48 7.68
N TYR A 163 -7.07 7.74 7.59
CA TYR A 163 -5.73 8.06 7.14
C TYR A 163 -4.72 7.80 8.27
N VAL A 164 -3.85 6.83 8.06
CA VAL A 164 -2.80 6.48 9.01
C VAL A 164 -1.64 7.47 8.88
N LEU A 165 -1.34 8.20 9.96
CA LEU A 165 -0.34 9.27 9.97
C LEU A 165 1.11 8.79 9.91
N TYR A 166 1.38 7.50 10.10
CA TYR A 166 2.74 6.97 10.04
C TYR A 166 3.29 7.00 8.62
N GLU A 167 4.53 7.49 8.50
CA GLU A 167 5.22 7.58 7.20
C GLU A 167 5.83 6.25 6.78
N ALA A 168 6.38 5.48 7.72
CA ALA A 168 7.00 4.21 7.41
C ALA A 168 5.97 3.18 6.94
N GLU A 169 6.32 2.45 5.88
CA GLU A 169 5.51 1.34 5.36
C GLU A 169 6.38 0.11 5.10
N ALA A 170 5.87 -1.07 5.47
CA ALA A 170 6.50 -2.35 5.17
C ALA A 170 5.50 -3.39 4.70
N GLY A 171 6.00 -4.35 3.94
CA GLY A 171 5.30 -5.60 3.63
C GLY A 171 5.91 -6.74 4.46
N VAL A 172 5.14 -7.30 5.38
CA VAL A 172 5.54 -8.46 6.18
C VAL A 172 4.92 -9.70 5.58
N PHE A 173 5.75 -10.55 4.99
CA PHE A 173 5.30 -11.79 4.36
C PHE A 173 5.39 -12.94 5.39
N TYR A 174 4.23 -13.50 5.74
CA TYR A 174 4.12 -14.58 6.71
C TYR A 174 3.79 -15.91 6.03
N ILE A 175 4.34 -17.00 6.55
CA ILE A 175 4.04 -18.37 6.13
C ILE A 175 3.95 -19.30 7.33
N ARG A 176 2.95 -20.20 7.32
CA ARG A 176 2.80 -21.31 8.26
C ARG A 176 2.28 -22.54 7.52
N HIS A 177 2.98 -23.66 7.60
CA HIS A 177 2.42 -24.89 7.06
C HIS A 177 1.22 -25.38 7.87
N PRO A 178 0.15 -25.91 7.24
CA PRO A 178 -1.07 -26.32 7.94
C PRO A 178 -0.86 -27.33 9.09
N ASN A 179 0.20 -28.13 8.99
CA ASN A 179 0.55 -29.15 9.99
C ASN A 179 1.58 -28.66 11.02
N GLU A 180 1.93 -27.38 11.00
CA GLU A 180 2.88 -26.78 11.93
C GLU A 180 2.17 -25.81 12.88
N ASP A 181 2.55 -25.90 14.15
CA ASP A 181 2.00 -25.02 15.18
C ASP A 181 2.53 -23.60 15.11
N LYS A 182 3.69 -23.39 14.46
CA LYS A 182 4.37 -22.12 14.38
C LYS A 182 4.70 -21.76 12.93
N GLY A 183 4.36 -20.54 12.55
CA GLY A 183 4.83 -19.94 11.30
C GLY A 183 6.02 -19.02 11.52
N HIS A 184 6.46 -18.36 10.45
CA HIS A 184 7.56 -17.41 10.47
C HIS A 184 7.38 -16.31 9.42
N ILE A 185 8.14 -15.24 9.59
CA ILE A 185 8.21 -14.18 8.59
C ILE A 185 9.16 -14.66 7.48
N PHE A 186 8.58 -14.92 6.31
CA PHE A 186 9.32 -15.36 5.13
C PHE A 186 10.14 -14.22 4.50
N SER A 187 9.59 -13.00 4.52
CA SER A 187 10.24 -11.81 3.96
C SER A 187 9.70 -10.55 4.60
N LEU A 188 10.59 -9.60 4.89
CA LEU A 188 10.26 -8.23 5.27
C LEU A 188 10.72 -7.30 4.15
N THR A 189 9.79 -6.52 3.61
CA THR A 189 10.07 -5.53 2.57
C THR A 189 9.80 -4.13 3.11
N LEU A 190 10.84 -3.30 3.20
CA LEU A 190 10.71 -1.89 3.58
C LEU A 190 10.37 -1.06 2.36
N LYS A 191 9.39 -0.16 2.48
CA LYS A 191 8.85 0.64 1.38
C LYS A 191 9.16 2.12 1.58
N TYR A 192 10.02 2.67 0.73
CA TYR A 192 10.40 4.07 0.75
C TYR A 192 9.66 4.81 -0.36
N PHE A 193 8.86 5.79 0.04
CA PHE A 193 8.10 6.58 -0.92
C PHE A 193 9.00 7.47 -1.77
N PRO A 194 8.62 7.76 -3.03
CA PRO A 194 9.42 8.61 -3.89
C PRO A 194 9.26 10.09 -3.49
N TYR A 195 10.39 10.75 -3.23
CA TYR A 195 10.48 12.17 -2.96
C TYR A 195 11.40 12.86 -3.97
N ILE A 196 11.07 14.10 -4.28
CA ILE A 196 11.94 15.06 -4.98
C ILE A 196 12.27 16.17 -3.99
N TYR A 197 13.48 16.69 -4.05
CA TYR A 197 13.91 17.81 -3.20
C TYR A 197 14.13 19.04 -4.05
N GLY A 198 13.60 20.17 -3.61
CA GLY A 198 13.77 21.45 -4.27
C GLY A 198 15.24 21.89 -4.34
N ASP A 199 15.59 22.58 -5.41
CA ASP A 199 16.90 23.24 -5.59
C ASP A 199 16.79 24.78 -5.55
N GLY A 200 15.59 25.31 -5.25
CA GLY A 200 15.30 26.75 -5.21
C GLY A 200 15.25 27.43 -6.57
N GLN A 201 15.35 26.69 -7.68
CA GLN A 201 15.46 27.26 -9.03
C GLN A 201 14.66 26.51 -10.08
N SER A 202 14.67 25.18 -10.04
CA SER A 202 14.01 24.33 -11.03
C SER A 202 12.55 24.11 -10.68
N THR A 203 11.72 24.02 -11.70
CA THR A 203 10.33 23.60 -11.55
C THR A 203 10.25 22.13 -11.11
N LEU A 204 9.13 21.73 -10.48
CA LEU A 204 8.87 20.33 -10.13
C LEU A 204 9.02 19.41 -11.35
N LYS A 205 8.54 19.84 -12.52
CA LYS A 205 8.70 19.11 -13.78
C LYS A 205 10.16 18.86 -14.14
N GLU A 206 11.01 19.89 -14.03
CA GLU A 206 12.43 19.78 -14.31
C GLU A 206 13.14 18.89 -13.30
N LEU A 207 12.81 19.01 -12.02
CA LEU A 207 13.36 18.16 -10.97
C LEU A 207 13.00 16.68 -11.20
N ILE A 208 11.75 16.35 -11.57
CA ILE A 208 11.34 14.98 -11.92
C ILE A 208 12.15 14.45 -13.10
N LEU A 209 12.40 15.27 -14.13
CA LEU A 209 13.16 14.86 -15.31
C LEU A 209 14.67 14.73 -15.04
N LYS A 210 15.20 15.48 -14.10
CA LYS A 210 16.63 15.40 -13.67
C LYS A 210 16.88 14.19 -12.76
N ASP A 211 15.88 13.78 -11.97
CA ASP A 211 16.04 12.67 -11.04
C ASP A 211 16.25 11.33 -11.80
N PRO A 212 17.29 10.55 -11.46
CA PRO A 212 17.64 9.34 -12.18
C PRO A 212 16.56 8.25 -12.14
N ARG A 213 15.68 8.23 -11.12
CA ARG A 213 14.59 7.29 -10.95
C ARG A 213 13.25 7.86 -11.42
N ALA A 214 12.90 9.06 -10.97
CA ALA A 214 11.59 9.66 -11.24
C ALA A 214 11.35 9.93 -12.72
N LYS A 215 12.38 10.26 -13.50
CA LYS A 215 12.26 10.50 -14.95
C LYS A 215 11.62 9.32 -15.72
N HIS A 216 11.86 8.09 -15.30
CA HIS A 216 11.30 6.89 -15.93
C HIS A 216 9.80 6.72 -15.66
N LEU A 217 9.27 7.40 -14.63
CA LEU A 217 7.88 7.39 -14.22
C LEU A 217 7.19 8.74 -14.43
N SER A 218 7.79 9.64 -15.22
CA SER A 218 7.21 10.95 -15.56
C SER A 218 5.79 10.84 -16.11
N HIS A 219 5.50 9.79 -16.91
CA HIS A 219 4.16 9.49 -17.43
C HIS A 219 3.13 9.17 -16.33
N VAL A 220 3.58 8.81 -15.11
CA VAL A 220 2.74 8.60 -13.92
C VAL A 220 2.61 9.89 -13.13
N TYR A 221 3.72 10.63 -12.96
CA TYR A 221 3.78 11.81 -12.08
C TYR A 221 3.18 13.06 -12.72
N PHE A 222 3.39 13.27 -14.03
CA PHE A 222 2.88 14.48 -14.69
C PHE A 222 1.36 14.60 -14.65
N PRO A 223 0.57 13.56 -14.98
CA PRO A 223 -0.88 13.65 -14.83
C PRO A 223 -1.34 13.80 -13.37
N ARG A 224 -0.58 13.22 -12.42
CA ARG A 224 -0.91 13.28 -10.99
C ARG A 224 -0.72 14.67 -10.41
N HIS A 225 0.30 15.39 -10.83
CA HIS A 225 0.71 16.68 -10.31
C HIS A 225 0.57 17.80 -11.35
N GLN A 226 -0.38 17.65 -12.27
CA GLN A 226 -0.54 18.59 -13.40
C GLN A 226 -0.59 20.05 -12.96
N ASP A 227 -1.27 20.35 -11.86
CA ASP A 227 -1.46 21.70 -11.33
C ASP A 227 -0.23 22.24 -10.59
N LYS A 228 0.79 21.40 -10.34
CA LYS A 228 2.00 21.73 -9.56
C LYS A 228 3.30 21.59 -10.36
N LEU A 229 3.23 21.22 -11.64
CA LEU A 229 4.44 20.98 -12.42
C LEU A 229 5.36 22.20 -12.59
N ASP A 230 4.75 23.39 -12.56
CA ASP A 230 5.47 24.65 -12.77
C ASP A 230 5.89 25.35 -11.46
N ILE A 231 5.59 24.76 -10.27
CA ILE A 231 6.04 25.31 -9.00
C ILE A 231 7.55 25.16 -8.84
N ILE A 232 8.19 26.09 -8.17
CA ILE A 232 9.58 26.01 -7.73
C ILE A 232 9.56 25.73 -6.24
N LEU A 233 10.15 24.60 -5.85
CA LEU A 233 10.29 24.19 -4.44
C LEU A 233 11.49 24.91 -3.83
N ASP A 234 11.39 25.29 -2.55
CA ASP A 234 12.52 25.84 -1.83
C ASP A 234 13.70 24.87 -1.75
N GLN A 235 14.92 25.40 -1.52
CA GLN A 235 16.11 24.57 -1.40
C GLN A 235 15.95 23.52 -0.28
N GLY A 236 15.99 22.24 -0.65
CA GLY A 236 15.84 21.12 0.27
C GLY A 236 14.40 20.79 0.67
N GLU A 237 13.40 21.51 0.16
CA GLU A 237 12.00 21.22 0.40
C GLU A 237 11.63 19.86 -0.21
N PRO A 238 11.09 18.91 0.60
CA PRO A 238 10.69 17.61 0.10
C PRO A 238 9.31 17.67 -0.57
N PHE A 239 9.20 17.11 -1.75
CA PHE A 239 7.93 16.90 -2.44
C PHE A 239 7.68 15.41 -2.68
N ARG A 240 6.58 14.88 -2.14
CA ARG A 240 6.21 13.48 -2.28
C ARG A 240 5.51 13.22 -3.62
N LEU A 241 6.05 12.32 -4.42
CA LEU A 241 5.51 12.00 -5.74
C LEU A 241 4.37 10.97 -5.72
N SER A 242 4.30 10.14 -4.69
CA SER A 242 3.23 9.12 -4.57
C SER A 242 2.99 8.70 -3.12
N PHE A 243 1.72 8.47 -2.77
CA PHE A 243 1.29 7.90 -1.49
C PHE A 243 1.12 6.37 -1.51
N ALA A 244 1.03 5.77 -2.69
CA ALA A 244 0.83 4.34 -2.81
C ALA A 244 2.16 3.59 -2.76
N GLY A 245 2.30 2.66 -1.82
CA GLY A 245 3.46 1.80 -1.65
C GLY A 245 3.60 0.74 -2.75
N ALA A 246 3.70 1.16 -4.01
CA ALA A 246 3.80 0.28 -5.16
C ALA A 246 4.97 0.66 -6.09
N HIS A 247 5.72 -0.33 -6.61
CA HIS A 247 6.79 -0.11 -7.59
C HIS A 247 6.34 0.69 -8.81
N SER A 248 5.15 0.39 -9.33
CA SER A 248 4.59 1.11 -10.48
C SER A 248 4.28 2.59 -10.22
N LYS A 249 4.39 3.02 -8.97
CA LYS A 249 4.23 4.40 -8.50
C LYS A 249 5.54 4.99 -7.98
N GLY A 250 6.66 4.27 -8.17
CA GLY A 250 8.01 4.75 -7.86
C GLY A 250 8.53 4.39 -6.48
N THR A 251 7.75 3.75 -5.63
CA THR A 251 8.19 3.31 -4.31
C THR A 251 9.40 2.39 -4.42
N ILE A 252 10.43 2.66 -3.63
CA ILE A 252 11.64 1.84 -3.54
C ILE A 252 11.38 0.73 -2.53
N PHE A 253 11.58 -0.51 -2.95
CA PHE A 253 11.50 -1.67 -2.06
C PHE A 253 12.90 -2.11 -1.68
N LYS A 254 13.15 -2.20 -0.39
CA LYS A 254 14.41 -2.67 0.18
C LYS A 254 14.18 -3.95 0.97
N ASP A 255 15.16 -4.85 0.87
CA ASP A 255 15.20 -6.04 1.72
C ASP A 255 15.37 -5.62 3.18
N GLY A 256 14.39 -5.94 4.00
CA GLY A 256 14.37 -5.68 5.43
C GLY A 256 14.66 -6.93 6.28
N ASN A 257 15.01 -8.07 5.67
CA ASN A 257 15.12 -9.34 6.39
C ASN A 257 16.12 -9.29 7.56
N ALA A 258 17.17 -8.47 7.45
CA ALA A 258 18.13 -8.25 8.54
C ALA A 258 17.51 -7.61 9.80
N HIS A 259 16.32 -7.04 9.69
CA HIS A 259 15.59 -6.41 10.80
C HIS A 259 14.52 -7.33 11.41
N ILE A 260 14.38 -8.57 10.94
CA ILE A 260 13.45 -9.54 11.51
C ILE A 260 14.00 -9.99 12.86
N THR A 261 13.23 -9.74 13.92
CA THR A 261 13.59 -10.16 15.29
C THR A 261 12.69 -11.30 15.77
N PRO A 262 13.11 -12.08 16.76
CA PRO A 262 12.26 -13.09 17.39
C PRO A 262 10.95 -12.51 17.99
N ALA A 263 10.98 -11.26 18.44
CA ALA A 263 9.80 -10.57 18.95
C ALA A 263 8.81 -10.31 17.82
N MET A 264 9.27 -9.79 16.69
CA MET A 264 8.47 -9.56 15.47
C MET A 264 7.86 -10.88 14.98
N GLU A 265 8.64 -11.95 14.86
CA GLU A 265 8.14 -13.27 14.47
C GLU A 265 7.04 -13.78 15.39
N THR A 266 7.23 -13.65 16.70
CA THR A 266 6.24 -14.08 17.71
C THR A 266 4.96 -13.27 17.59
N PHE A 267 5.06 -11.96 17.39
CA PHE A 267 3.93 -11.07 17.22
C PHE A 267 3.11 -11.45 15.98
N PHE A 268 3.75 -11.55 14.81
CA PHE A 268 3.05 -11.88 13.56
C PHE A 268 2.52 -13.32 13.51
N ASP A 269 3.20 -14.29 14.15
CA ASP A 269 2.68 -15.65 14.29
C ASP A 269 1.40 -15.66 15.15
N THR A 270 1.40 -14.95 16.29
CA THR A 270 0.25 -14.83 17.17
C THR A 270 -0.92 -14.12 16.49
N LEU A 271 -0.65 -13.05 15.74
CA LEU A 271 -1.65 -12.30 14.99
C LEU A 271 -2.25 -13.16 13.87
N SER A 272 -1.41 -13.79 13.07
CA SER A 272 -1.82 -14.60 11.92
C SER A 272 -2.69 -15.80 12.31
N LYS A 273 -2.41 -16.43 13.45
CA LYS A 273 -3.19 -17.56 13.98
C LYS A 273 -4.62 -17.18 14.39
N GLN A 274 -4.87 -15.92 14.68
CA GLN A 274 -6.22 -15.45 15.01
C GLN A 274 -7.08 -15.23 13.76
N ILE A 275 -6.46 -15.13 12.57
CA ILE A 275 -7.19 -15.03 11.30
C ILE A 275 -7.55 -16.45 10.85
N PRO A 276 -8.83 -16.77 10.62
CA PRO A 276 -9.25 -18.11 10.25
C PRO A 276 -8.52 -18.64 9.02
N GLU A 277 -7.93 -19.82 9.13
CA GLU A 277 -7.28 -20.55 8.03
C GLU A 277 -6.31 -19.70 7.18
N PHE A 278 -5.64 -18.74 7.83
CA PHE A 278 -4.60 -17.92 7.21
C PHE A 278 -3.24 -18.61 7.37
N TYR A 279 -2.66 -18.99 6.25
CA TYR A 279 -1.40 -19.74 6.21
C TYR A 279 -0.29 -19.05 5.44
N PHE A 280 -0.65 -18.17 4.51
CA PHE A 280 0.31 -17.54 3.61
C PHE A 280 -0.20 -16.19 3.13
N GLY A 281 0.58 -15.13 3.32
CA GLY A 281 0.18 -13.82 2.80
C GLY A 281 1.09 -12.70 3.29
N ARG A 282 0.80 -11.50 2.78
CA ARG A 282 1.57 -10.30 3.08
C ARG A 282 0.70 -9.25 3.76
N PHE A 283 1.10 -8.86 4.95
CA PHE A 283 0.57 -7.70 5.64
C PHE A 283 1.27 -6.45 5.11
N ASP A 284 0.54 -5.52 4.51
CA ASP A 284 1.03 -4.18 4.22
C ASP A 284 0.70 -3.28 5.42
N ILE A 285 1.73 -2.72 6.05
CA ILE A 285 1.65 -2.12 7.38
C ILE A 285 2.25 -0.73 7.36
N ARG A 286 1.53 0.27 7.91
CA ARG A 286 2.09 1.55 8.30
C ARG A 286 2.42 1.58 9.77
N PHE A 287 3.56 2.15 10.14
CA PHE A 287 4.08 2.12 11.50
C PHE A 287 4.95 3.34 11.82
N GLU A 288 5.09 3.63 13.11
CA GLU A 288 5.83 4.79 13.58
C GLU A 288 7.35 4.61 13.42
N ASP A 289 7.87 3.44 13.83
CA ASP A 289 9.28 3.06 13.76
C ASP A 289 9.45 1.53 13.70
N MET A 290 10.68 1.06 13.53
CA MET A 290 10.95 -0.38 13.41
C MET A 290 10.55 -1.19 14.66
N ARG A 291 10.57 -0.57 15.85
CA ARG A 291 10.14 -1.21 17.10
C ARG A 291 8.63 -1.50 17.08
N SER A 292 7.86 -0.66 16.44
CA SER A 292 6.41 -0.84 16.30
C SER A 292 6.03 -2.16 15.62
N LEU A 293 6.87 -2.66 14.70
CA LEU A 293 6.68 -3.98 14.09
C LEU A 293 6.94 -5.15 15.03
N GLU A 294 7.73 -4.94 16.08
CA GLU A 294 8.02 -5.96 17.09
C GLU A 294 6.94 -6.04 18.16
N THR A 295 6.42 -4.88 18.57
CA THR A 295 5.49 -4.77 19.70
C THR A 295 4.03 -4.78 19.28
N GLY A 296 3.74 -4.44 18.02
CA GLY A 296 2.38 -4.18 17.54
C GLY A 296 1.80 -2.85 18.01
N GLU A 297 2.60 -2.00 18.69
CA GLU A 297 2.18 -0.67 19.10
C GLU A 297 2.42 0.32 17.94
N ASN A 298 1.60 1.36 17.85
CA ASN A 298 1.76 2.44 16.86
C ASN A 298 1.94 1.92 15.42
N MET A 299 1.12 0.94 15.05
CA MET A 299 1.07 0.41 13.69
C MET A 299 -0.37 0.12 13.25
N LYS A 300 -0.58 0.11 11.93
CA LYS A 300 -1.85 -0.29 11.31
C LYS A 300 -1.60 -1.17 10.09
N ILE A 301 -2.37 -2.24 9.98
CA ILE A 301 -2.43 -3.11 8.81
C ILE A 301 -3.36 -2.46 7.79
N ILE A 302 -2.81 -1.90 6.74
CA ILE A 302 -3.57 -1.16 5.72
C ILE A 302 -4.08 -2.06 4.58
N GLU A 303 -3.50 -3.26 4.44
CA GLU A 303 -3.91 -4.28 3.48
C GLU A 303 -3.38 -5.66 3.92
N LEU A 304 -4.12 -6.72 3.62
CA LEU A 304 -3.69 -8.12 3.70
C LEU A 304 -3.91 -8.76 2.32
N ASN A 305 -2.83 -9.31 1.74
CA ASN A 305 -2.81 -9.91 0.41
C ASN A 305 -2.33 -11.36 0.46
#